data_b862a38aacf3c10de179c0e75c0288f1
#
_entry.id   b862a38aacf3c10de179c0e75c0288f1
#
_cell.length_a   1.000
_cell.length_b   1.000
_cell.length_c   1.000
_cell.angle_alpha   90.00
_cell.angle_beta   90.00
_cell.angle_gamma   90.00
#
_symmetry.space_group_name_H-M   'P 1'
#
loop_
_entity.id
_entity.type
_entity.pdbx_description
1 polymer ?
#
loop_
_entity_poly.entity_id
_entity_poly.type
_entity_poly.pdbx_seq_one_letter_code
_entity_poly.pdbx_strand_id
1 'polypeptide(L)'
;MKKVIQIAGLGCLVAGLVLGTSGVAVAKTVSDKKYAKSLCGAIQGVSDTIEQIQPTTGGDNAAAQAQILASTDQLLASLNAAKAKAAKISPEDGGKKVTKIFGQYFQSNIDGVTAAREKLAAADPGNVAFAADIAQFSAALQTLDATTGDPFSKLSSNQDLLQALKKEKACSQIVTVYGG
;
A
#
# COMPACT_ATOMS: atom_id res chain seq x y z
N MET A 1 8.50 49.82 8.54
CA MET A 1 9.08 49.21 7.32
C MET A 1 8.34 47.89 7.07
N LYS A 2 7.40 47.88 6.11
CA LYS A 2 6.59 46.70 5.78
C LYS A 2 7.32 45.96 4.66
N LYS A 3 7.80 44.73 4.93
CA LYS A 3 8.26 43.82 3.89
C LYS A 3 7.08 43.01 3.37
N VAL A 4 6.69 43.30 2.15
CA VAL A 4 5.73 42.51 1.36
C VAL A 4 6.50 41.37 0.75
N ILE A 5 6.15 40.12 1.13
CA ILE A 5 6.66 38.92 0.48
C ILE A 5 5.68 38.57 -0.65
N GLN A 6 6.11 38.81 -1.87
CA GLN A 6 5.43 38.35 -3.07
C GLN A 6 5.72 36.86 -3.22
N ILE A 7 4.69 36.04 -3.08
CA ILE A 7 4.75 34.64 -3.48
C ILE A 7 4.38 34.57 -4.97
N ALA A 8 5.40 34.39 -5.79
CA ALA A 8 5.24 34.16 -7.23
C ALA A 8 4.65 32.75 -7.42
N GLY A 9 3.44 32.70 -7.99
CA GLY A 9 2.81 31.48 -8.42
C GLY A 9 3.56 30.86 -9.59
N LEU A 10 4.05 29.64 -9.42
CA LEU A 10 4.50 28.79 -10.51
C LEU A 10 3.39 27.78 -10.82
N GLY A 11 2.51 28.17 -11.75
CA GLY A 11 1.60 27.27 -12.41
C GLY A 11 2.39 26.38 -13.39
N CYS A 12 2.61 25.14 -13.06
CA CYS A 12 3.01 24.12 -14.03
C CYS A 12 1.78 23.29 -14.41
N LEU A 13 1.10 23.77 -15.45
CA LEU A 13 0.20 22.99 -16.30
C LEU A 13 1.05 22.01 -17.10
N VAL A 14 1.15 20.76 -16.65
CA VAL A 14 1.60 19.66 -17.49
C VAL A 14 0.38 18.88 -17.93
N ALA A 15 -0.29 19.39 -18.96
CA ALA A 15 -1.23 18.60 -19.75
C ALA A 15 -0.44 17.71 -20.71
N GLY A 16 0.06 16.61 -20.18
CA GLY A 16 0.64 15.52 -20.98
C GLY A 16 -0.42 14.47 -21.26
N LEU A 17 -1.27 14.70 -22.27
CA LEU A 17 -2.10 13.67 -22.89
C LEU A 17 -1.16 12.71 -23.64
N VAL A 18 -0.61 11.74 -22.94
CA VAL A 18 -0.01 10.57 -23.55
C VAL A 18 -1.16 9.64 -23.93
N LEU A 19 -1.61 9.75 -25.18
CA LEU A 19 -2.33 8.69 -25.88
C LEU A 19 -1.37 7.50 -26.04
N GLY A 20 -1.05 6.83 -24.95
CA GLY A 20 -0.31 5.59 -24.95
C GLY A 20 -1.24 4.48 -25.37
N THR A 21 -1.01 3.91 -26.54
CA THR A 21 -1.47 2.59 -26.95
C THR A 21 -1.40 1.66 -25.77
N SER A 22 -2.55 1.13 -25.35
CA SER A 22 -2.68 0.14 -24.27
C SER A 22 -2.07 -1.19 -24.73
N GLY A 23 -0.78 -1.20 -24.94
CA GLY A 23 -0.01 -2.43 -24.99
C GLY A 23 -0.12 -3.05 -23.59
N VAL A 24 -0.87 -4.12 -23.48
CA VAL A 24 -0.90 -4.94 -22.27
C VAL A 24 0.53 -5.38 -22.02
N ALA A 25 1.23 -4.70 -21.12
CA ALA A 25 2.60 -5.06 -20.76
C ALA A 25 2.56 -6.49 -20.20
N VAL A 26 2.99 -7.45 -20.99
CA VAL A 26 3.07 -8.85 -20.54
C VAL A 26 4.13 -8.90 -19.47
N ALA A 27 3.74 -9.31 -18.27
CA ALA A 27 4.66 -9.47 -17.16
C ALA A 27 5.80 -10.42 -17.55
N LYS A 28 7.04 -9.97 -17.31
CA LYS A 28 8.23 -10.78 -17.66
C LYS A 28 8.31 -11.95 -16.69
N THR A 29 8.39 -13.17 -17.21
CA THR A 29 8.65 -14.36 -16.40
C THR A 29 10.08 -14.33 -15.85
N VAL A 30 10.20 -14.60 -14.55
CA VAL A 30 11.48 -14.64 -13.83
C VAL A 30 11.48 -15.84 -12.90
N SER A 31 12.68 -16.32 -12.50
CA SER A 31 12.77 -17.41 -11.52
C SER A 31 12.04 -17.08 -10.23
N ASP A 32 11.49 -18.08 -9.54
CA ASP A 32 10.71 -17.92 -8.31
C ASP A 32 11.51 -17.20 -7.22
N LYS A 33 12.82 -17.46 -7.12
CA LYS A 33 13.71 -16.70 -6.22
C LYS A 33 13.75 -15.20 -6.53
N LYS A 34 13.84 -14.83 -7.81
CA LYS A 34 13.85 -13.42 -8.23
C LYS A 34 12.50 -12.77 -8.01
N TYR A 35 11.42 -13.49 -8.27
CA TYR A 35 10.07 -13.04 -8.00
C TYR A 35 9.86 -12.81 -6.49
N ALA A 36 10.20 -13.82 -5.66
CA ALA A 36 10.11 -13.74 -4.21
C ALA A 36 10.86 -12.53 -3.66
N LYS A 37 12.12 -12.34 -4.05
CA LYS A 37 12.92 -11.17 -3.63
C LYS A 37 12.25 -9.84 -4.00
N SER A 38 11.71 -9.73 -5.21
CA SER A 38 11.05 -8.50 -5.67
C SER A 38 9.75 -8.23 -4.92
N LEU A 39 8.92 -9.27 -4.74
CA LEU A 39 7.63 -9.19 -4.04
C LEU A 39 7.83 -8.87 -2.55
N CYS A 40 8.71 -9.62 -1.89
CA CYS A 40 8.98 -9.41 -0.47
C CYS A 40 9.61 -8.05 -0.20
N GLY A 41 10.48 -7.56 -1.09
CA GLY A 41 10.99 -6.19 -1.01
C GLY A 41 9.92 -5.12 -1.24
N ALA A 42 8.86 -5.41 -2.01
CA ALA A 42 7.71 -4.52 -2.15
C ALA A 42 6.84 -4.51 -0.88
N ILE A 43 6.60 -5.67 -0.28
CA ILE A 43 5.86 -5.82 0.99
C ILE A 43 6.62 -5.12 2.13
N GLN A 44 7.96 -5.32 2.20
CA GLN A 44 8.79 -4.63 3.19
C GLN A 44 8.66 -3.11 3.08
N GLY A 45 8.71 -2.56 1.87
CA GLY A 45 8.53 -1.11 1.67
C GLY A 45 7.17 -0.58 2.15
N VAL A 46 6.11 -1.39 2.08
CA VAL A 46 4.81 -1.04 2.67
C VAL A 46 4.89 -1.09 4.20
N SER A 47 5.48 -2.14 4.77
CA SER A 47 5.66 -2.28 6.22
C SER A 47 6.48 -1.14 6.81
N ASP A 48 7.59 -0.78 6.17
CA ASP A 48 8.44 0.34 6.58
C ASP A 48 7.67 1.67 6.57
N THR A 49 6.75 1.83 5.62
CA THR A 49 5.87 3.01 5.57
C THR A 49 4.86 3.01 6.71
N ILE A 50 4.27 1.86 7.04
CA ILE A 50 3.33 1.73 8.17
C ILE A 50 4.02 2.06 9.51
N GLU A 51 5.24 1.57 9.70
CA GLU A 51 6.03 1.85 10.92
C GLU A 51 6.37 3.33 11.08
N GLN A 52 6.44 4.09 9.99
CA GLN A 52 6.68 5.53 10.00
C GLN A 52 5.41 6.35 10.32
N ILE A 53 4.22 5.74 10.25
CA ILE A 53 2.97 6.38 10.63
C ILE A 53 2.89 6.45 12.16
N GLN A 54 3.44 7.53 12.72
CA GLN A 54 3.38 7.76 14.16
C GLN A 54 1.99 8.24 14.55
N PRO A 55 1.36 7.67 15.60
CA PRO A 55 0.18 8.27 16.17
C PRO A 55 0.54 9.64 16.75
N THR A 56 -0.19 10.67 16.37
CA THR A 56 -0.04 12.01 16.93
C THR A 56 -0.47 12.01 18.38
N THR A 57 0.47 12.16 19.30
CA THR A 57 0.21 12.32 20.72
C THR A 57 0.20 13.79 21.06
N GLY A 58 -0.99 14.37 21.24
CA GLY A 58 -1.19 15.72 21.74
C GLY A 58 -1.13 16.80 20.66
N GLY A 59 -2.08 17.67 20.64
CA GLY A 59 -2.16 18.82 19.71
C GLY A 59 -3.59 19.16 19.33
N ASP A 60 -3.71 20.10 18.42
CA ASP A 60 -4.97 20.44 17.78
C ASP A 60 -5.44 19.27 16.89
N ASN A 61 -6.70 18.87 17.03
CA ASN A 61 -7.33 17.78 16.27
C ASN A 61 -7.20 17.99 14.73
N ALA A 62 -7.27 19.23 14.25
CA ALA A 62 -7.12 19.55 12.84
C ALA A 62 -5.69 19.24 12.34
N ALA A 63 -4.68 19.57 13.14
CA ALA A 63 -3.30 19.23 12.83
C ALA A 63 -3.08 17.72 12.86
N ALA A 64 -3.68 17.00 13.83
CA ALA A 64 -3.63 15.55 13.91
C ALA A 64 -4.29 14.89 12.67
N GLN A 65 -5.48 15.35 12.28
CA GLN A 65 -6.16 14.89 11.06
C GLN A 65 -5.27 15.08 9.82
N ALA A 66 -4.72 16.28 9.63
CA ALA A 66 -3.88 16.59 8.49
C ALA A 66 -2.64 15.66 8.42
N GLN A 67 -2.01 15.39 9.56
CA GLN A 67 -0.85 14.51 9.63
C GLN A 67 -1.21 13.06 9.32
N ILE A 68 -2.32 12.54 9.87
CA ILE A 68 -2.79 11.18 9.58
C ILE A 68 -3.12 11.03 8.09
N LEU A 69 -3.81 12.02 7.49
CA LEU A 69 -4.13 12.01 6.07
C LEU A 69 -2.86 12.02 5.20
N ALA A 70 -1.87 12.85 5.53
CA ALA A 70 -0.60 12.89 4.80
C ALA A 70 0.17 11.56 4.89
N SER A 71 0.21 10.94 6.07
CA SER A 71 0.81 9.62 6.27
C SER A 71 0.06 8.52 5.50
N THR A 72 -1.27 8.62 5.44
CA THR A 72 -2.12 7.69 4.68
C THR A 72 -1.88 7.83 3.18
N ASP A 73 -1.64 9.05 2.68
CA ASP A 73 -1.26 9.28 1.28
C ASP A 73 0.09 8.63 0.94
N GLN A 74 1.06 8.65 1.86
CA GLN A 74 2.33 7.94 1.70
C GLN A 74 2.13 6.42 1.67
N LEU A 75 1.26 5.88 2.52
CA LEU A 75 0.91 4.46 2.51
C LEU A 75 0.25 4.06 1.19
N LEU A 76 -0.70 4.84 0.69
CA LEU A 76 -1.33 4.62 -0.62
C LEU A 76 -0.32 4.65 -1.76
N ALA A 77 0.63 5.58 -1.75
CA ALA A 77 1.71 5.64 -2.72
C ALA A 77 2.60 4.38 -2.67
N SER A 78 2.94 3.90 -1.47
CA SER A 78 3.72 2.68 -1.25
C SER A 78 2.99 1.43 -1.74
N LEU A 79 1.69 1.28 -1.43
CA LEU A 79 0.85 0.18 -1.91
C LEU A 79 0.73 0.17 -3.44
N ASN A 80 0.53 1.33 -4.07
CA ASN A 80 0.48 1.46 -5.52
C ASN A 80 1.83 1.09 -6.16
N ALA A 81 2.95 1.49 -5.58
CA ALA A 81 4.28 1.13 -6.04
C ALA A 81 4.53 -0.39 -5.91
N ALA A 82 4.10 -1.01 -4.81
CA ALA A 82 4.18 -2.45 -4.59
C ALA A 82 3.34 -3.22 -5.62
N LYS A 83 2.10 -2.81 -5.86
CA LYS A 83 1.23 -3.37 -6.91
C LYS A 83 1.86 -3.26 -8.29
N ALA A 84 2.40 -2.10 -8.65
CA ALA A 84 3.06 -1.88 -9.93
C ALA A 84 4.32 -2.75 -10.10
N LYS A 85 5.10 -2.97 -9.03
CA LYS A 85 6.23 -3.91 -9.03
C LYS A 85 5.77 -5.34 -9.25
N ALA A 86 4.75 -5.79 -8.51
CA ALA A 86 4.20 -7.13 -8.63
C ALA A 86 3.63 -7.41 -10.04
N ALA A 87 3.07 -6.40 -10.71
CA ALA A 87 2.51 -6.55 -12.06
C ALA A 87 3.55 -6.67 -13.18
N LYS A 88 4.80 -6.22 -12.96
CA LYS A 88 5.86 -6.23 -14.00
C LYS A 88 6.51 -7.58 -14.23
N ILE A 89 6.41 -8.48 -13.25
CA ILE A 89 7.06 -9.81 -13.29
C ILE A 89 6.05 -10.87 -12.89
N SER A 90 6.27 -12.10 -13.38
CA SER A 90 5.55 -13.29 -12.95
C SER A 90 6.56 -14.39 -12.60
N PRO A 91 6.28 -15.24 -11.59
CA PRO A 91 7.16 -16.37 -11.27
C PRO A 91 7.08 -17.45 -12.35
N GLU A 92 8.05 -18.36 -12.38
CA GLU A 92 8.00 -19.58 -13.21
C GLU A 92 6.89 -20.51 -12.70
N ASP A 93 6.83 -20.72 -11.38
CA ASP A 93 5.76 -21.50 -10.76
C ASP A 93 4.49 -20.66 -10.59
N GLY A 94 3.42 -21.10 -11.24
CA GLY A 94 2.09 -20.45 -11.18
C GLY A 94 1.92 -19.21 -12.03
N GLY A 95 2.98 -18.62 -12.58
CA GLY A 95 2.96 -17.57 -13.60
C GLY A 95 1.94 -16.45 -13.35
N LYS A 96 1.09 -16.19 -14.36
CA LYS A 96 0.08 -15.11 -14.31
C LYS A 96 -0.95 -15.27 -13.18
N LYS A 97 -1.24 -16.52 -12.74
CA LYS A 97 -2.20 -16.75 -11.64
C LYS A 97 -1.68 -16.14 -10.34
N VAL A 98 -0.40 -16.35 -10.03
CA VAL A 98 0.25 -15.79 -8.84
C VAL A 98 0.29 -14.27 -8.92
N THR A 99 0.69 -13.71 -10.05
CA THR A 99 0.70 -12.25 -10.27
C THR A 99 -0.69 -11.64 -10.04
N LYS A 100 -1.76 -12.32 -10.49
CA LYS A 100 -3.14 -11.88 -10.26
C LYS A 100 -3.51 -11.92 -8.77
N ILE A 101 -3.10 -12.96 -8.02
CA ILE A 101 -3.38 -13.09 -6.57
C ILE A 101 -2.80 -11.89 -5.83
N PHE A 102 -1.53 -11.58 -6.02
CA PHE A 102 -0.89 -10.43 -5.36
C PHE A 102 -1.40 -9.08 -5.88
N GLY A 103 -1.72 -8.98 -7.17
CA GLY A 103 -2.35 -7.79 -7.73
C GLY A 103 -3.71 -7.48 -7.06
N GLN A 104 -4.53 -8.50 -6.82
CA GLN A 104 -5.79 -8.38 -6.12
C GLN A 104 -5.59 -8.03 -4.64
N TYR A 105 -4.63 -8.68 -3.98
CA TYR A 105 -4.29 -8.37 -2.59
C TYR A 105 -3.92 -6.88 -2.42
N PHE A 106 -2.98 -6.38 -3.21
CA PHE A 106 -2.62 -4.96 -3.14
C PHE A 106 -3.78 -4.03 -3.49
N GLN A 107 -4.61 -4.39 -4.50
CA GLN A 107 -5.78 -3.57 -4.85
C GLN A 107 -6.77 -3.49 -3.70
N SER A 108 -7.12 -4.60 -3.07
CA SER A 108 -8.05 -4.62 -1.94
C SER A 108 -7.54 -3.80 -0.75
N ASN A 109 -6.22 -3.83 -0.50
CA ASN A 109 -5.62 -2.96 0.52
C ASN A 109 -5.70 -1.48 0.13
N ILE A 110 -5.42 -1.13 -1.13
CA ILE A 110 -5.56 0.25 -1.63
C ILE A 110 -7.00 0.74 -1.45
N ASP A 111 -7.98 -0.07 -1.84
CA ASP A 111 -9.39 0.29 -1.74
C ASP A 111 -9.81 0.50 -0.28
N GLY A 112 -9.38 -0.39 0.62
CA GLY A 112 -9.67 -0.29 2.05
C GLY A 112 -9.03 0.94 2.72
N VAL A 113 -7.75 1.21 2.43
CA VAL A 113 -7.04 2.41 2.94
C VAL A 113 -7.68 3.68 2.38
N THR A 114 -8.06 3.68 1.10
CA THR A 114 -8.74 4.82 0.47
C THR A 114 -10.07 5.11 1.17
N ALA A 115 -10.90 4.09 1.38
CA ALA A 115 -12.18 4.24 2.07
C ALA A 115 -12.03 4.74 3.51
N ALA A 116 -11.03 4.24 4.25
CA ALA A 116 -10.72 4.72 5.60
C ALA A 116 -10.26 6.18 5.59
N ARG A 117 -9.39 6.55 4.65
CA ARG A 117 -8.91 7.91 4.46
C ARG A 117 -10.06 8.90 4.14
N GLU A 118 -10.96 8.53 3.24
CA GLU A 118 -12.09 9.38 2.86
C GLU A 118 -13.02 9.64 4.05
N LYS A 119 -13.30 8.62 4.87
CA LYS A 119 -14.09 8.79 6.11
C LYS A 119 -13.41 9.74 7.08
N LEU A 120 -12.10 9.58 7.32
CA LEU A 120 -11.38 10.48 8.20
C LEU A 120 -11.30 11.91 7.64
N ALA A 121 -11.14 12.08 6.33
CA ALA A 121 -11.11 13.39 5.70
C ALA A 121 -12.46 14.14 5.78
N ALA A 122 -13.58 13.40 5.84
CA ALA A 122 -14.93 13.96 6.00
C ALA A 122 -15.28 14.25 7.47
N ALA A 123 -14.51 13.76 8.45
CA ALA A 123 -14.74 13.99 9.87
C ALA A 123 -14.43 15.44 10.23
N ASP A 124 -15.25 16.03 11.10
CA ASP A 124 -15.04 17.38 11.63
C ASP A 124 -14.12 17.34 12.86
N PRO A 125 -12.88 17.86 12.78
CA PRO A 125 -11.94 17.84 13.90
C PRO A 125 -12.38 18.71 15.07
N GLY A 126 -13.36 19.64 14.88
CA GLY A 126 -13.97 20.41 15.94
C GLY A 126 -15.04 19.65 16.73
N ASN A 127 -15.47 18.51 16.24
CA ASN A 127 -16.50 17.70 16.91
C ASN A 127 -15.92 16.88 18.06
N VAL A 128 -16.67 16.77 19.16
CA VAL A 128 -16.30 15.94 20.32
C VAL A 128 -16.19 14.45 19.97
N ALA A 129 -16.82 14.01 18.88
CA ALA A 129 -16.74 12.63 18.38
C ALA A 129 -15.48 12.34 17.56
N PHE A 130 -14.65 13.33 17.25
CA PHE A 130 -13.49 13.16 16.37
C PHE A 130 -12.49 12.09 16.86
N ALA A 131 -12.33 11.95 18.18
CA ALA A 131 -11.52 10.86 18.72
C ALA A 131 -12.05 9.47 18.36
N ALA A 132 -13.38 9.31 18.24
CA ALA A 132 -14.00 8.07 17.78
C ALA A 132 -13.75 7.85 16.28
N ASP A 133 -13.71 8.90 15.46
CA ASP A 133 -13.39 8.80 14.03
C ASP A 133 -11.95 8.34 13.82
N ILE A 134 -10.98 8.85 14.60
CA ILE A 134 -9.59 8.36 14.59
C ILE A 134 -9.52 6.88 15.01
N ALA A 135 -10.26 6.50 16.06
CA ALA A 135 -10.30 5.10 16.50
C ALA A 135 -10.88 4.17 15.41
N GLN A 136 -11.94 4.59 14.73
CA GLN A 136 -12.53 3.85 13.60
C GLN A 136 -11.55 3.74 12.43
N PHE A 137 -10.82 4.81 12.10
CA PHE A 137 -9.77 4.78 11.09
C PHE A 137 -8.69 3.75 11.45
N SER A 138 -8.19 3.79 12.68
CA SER A 138 -7.17 2.85 13.16
C SER A 138 -7.67 1.39 13.12
N ALA A 139 -8.89 1.15 13.54
CA ALA A 139 -9.52 -0.18 13.47
C ALA A 139 -9.68 -0.65 12.02
N ALA A 140 -10.06 0.23 11.10
CA ALA A 140 -10.17 -0.10 9.68
C ALA A 140 -8.83 -0.53 9.10
N LEU A 141 -7.72 0.16 9.43
CA LEU A 141 -6.37 -0.24 8.99
C LEU A 141 -5.95 -1.59 9.58
N GLN A 142 -6.25 -1.88 10.84
CA GLN A 142 -5.92 -3.16 11.48
C GLN A 142 -6.67 -4.35 10.89
N THR A 143 -7.86 -4.12 10.34
CA THR A 143 -8.69 -5.17 9.75
C THR A 143 -8.42 -5.42 8.27
N LEU A 144 -7.55 -4.63 7.61
CA LEU A 144 -7.29 -4.77 6.17
C LEU A 144 -6.81 -6.17 5.80
N ASP A 145 -5.84 -6.72 6.54
CA ASP A 145 -5.32 -8.06 6.26
C ASP A 145 -6.39 -9.15 6.44
N ALA A 146 -7.23 -9.03 7.46
CA ALA A 146 -8.30 -9.98 7.71
C ALA A 146 -9.39 -9.95 6.60
N THR A 147 -9.66 -8.78 6.03
CA THR A 147 -10.70 -8.61 4.99
C THR A 147 -10.20 -8.93 3.58
N THR A 148 -8.93 -8.68 3.29
CA THR A 148 -8.32 -8.96 1.98
C THR A 148 -7.97 -10.43 1.79
N GLY A 149 -7.89 -11.17 2.88
CA GLY A 149 -7.50 -12.57 2.92
C GLY A 149 -6.02 -12.79 2.63
N ASP A 150 -5.48 -13.87 3.16
CA ASP A 150 -4.07 -14.23 2.99
C ASP A 150 -3.77 -14.67 1.55
N PRO A 151 -2.90 -13.94 0.82
CA PRO A 151 -2.53 -14.31 -0.54
C PRO A 151 -1.65 -15.57 -0.58
N PHE A 152 -0.93 -15.89 0.51
CA PHE A 152 -0.02 -17.03 0.57
C PHE A 152 -0.75 -18.36 0.69
N SER A 153 -1.91 -18.41 1.36
CA SER A 153 -2.77 -19.60 1.43
C SER A 153 -3.23 -20.04 0.04
N LYS A 154 -3.39 -19.10 -0.89
CA LYS A 154 -3.77 -19.38 -2.28
C LYS A 154 -2.63 -19.95 -3.14
N LEU A 155 -1.42 -20.04 -2.57
CA LEU A 155 -0.22 -20.58 -3.23
C LEU A 155 0.08 -22.04 -2.86
N SER A 156 -0.82 -22.72 -2.17
CA SER A 156 -0.58 -24.10 -1.68
C SER A 156 -0.14 -25.09 -2.78
N SER A 157 -0.55 -24.84 -4.03
CA SER A 157 -0.11 -25.65 -5.20
C SER A 157 1.23 -25.22 -5.80
N ASN A 158 1.85 -24.13 -5.30
CA ASN A 158 3.06 -23.51 -5.86
C ASN A 158 4.22 -23.66 -4.86
N GLN A 159 4.66 -24.92 -4.65
CA GLN A 159 5.60 -25.26 -3.57
C GLN A 159 6.98 -24.61 -3.73
N ASP A 160 7.52 -24.55 -4.96
CA ASP A 160 8.84 -23.96 -5.21
C ASP A 160 8.83 -22.46 -4.92
N LEU A 161 7.77 -21.77 -5.33
CA LEU A 161 7.56 -20.35 -5.03
C LEU A 161 7.38 -20.13 -3.51
N LEU A 162 6.59 -20.97 -2.82
CA LEU A 162 6.43 -20.87 -1.36
C LEU A 162 7.75 -21.04 -0.63
N GLN A 163 8.60 -21.98 -1.06
CA GLN A 163 9.94 -22.17 -0.49
C GLN A 163 10.85 -20.97 -0.76
N ALA A 164 10.74 -20.36 -1.94
CA ALA A 164 11.48 -19.14 -2.25
C ALA A 164 11.02 -17.96 -1.37
N LEU A 165 9.70 -17.79 -1.17
CA LEU A 165 9.13 -16.75 -0.32
C LEU A 165 9.53 -16.92 1.16
N LYS A 166 9.50 -18.16 1.68
CA LYS A 166 9.94 -18.47 3.07
C LYS A 166 11.41 -18.13 3.34
N LYS A 167 12.25 -18.15 2.32
CA LYS A 167 13.69 -17.79 2.44
C LYS A 167 13.95 -16.28 2.44
N GLU A 168 13.00 -15.48 1.97
CA GLU A 168 13.13 -14.02 1.99
C GLU A 168 12.72 -13.48 3.37
N LYS A 169 13.64 -12.78 4.05
CA LYS A 169 13.45 -12.27 5.42
C LYS A 169 12.16 -11.47 5.58
N ALA A 170 11.85 -10.62 4.61
CA ALA A 170 10.67 -9.75 4.63
C ALA A 170 9.34 -10.52 4.52
N CYS A 171 9.35 -11.74 3.95
CA CYS A 171 8.16 -12.58 3.84
C CYS A 171 8.12 -13.71 4.87
N SER A 172 9.26 -14.09 5.45
CA SER A 172 9.34 -15.27 6.31
C SER A 172 8.40 -15.20 7.51
N GLN A 173 8.25 -14.03 8.12
CA GLN A 173 7.34 -13.82 9.26
C GLN A 173 5.88 -13.93 8.84
N ILE A 174 5.52 -13.41 7.68
CA ILE A 174 4.15 -13.41 7.16
C ILE A 174 3.77 -14.83 6.72
N VAL A 175 4.64 -15.52 5.99
CA VAL A 175 4.40 -16.88 5.49
C VAL A 175 4.30 -17.90 6.62
N THR A 176 4.99 -17.72 7.75
CA THR A 176 4.88 -18.60 8.93
C THR A 176 3.57 -18.43 9.68
N VAL A 177 2.99 -17.24 9.67
CA VAL A 177 1.71 -16.97 10.35
C VAL A 177 0.53 -17.54 9.54
N TYR A 178 0.59 -17.50 8.22
CA TYR A 178 -0.53 -17.83 7.32
C TYR A 178 -0.31 -19.10 6.48
N GLY A 179 0.89 -19.63 6.35
CA GLY A 179 1.25 -20.75 5.47
C GLY A 179 1.59 -22.06 6.21
N GLY A 180 1.17 -22.16 7.48
CA GLY A 180 1.37 -23.36 8.31
C GLY A 180 0.31 -24.43 8.09
#